data_9e61e60f6c1e4d17d3697cb732722b53
#
_entry.id   9e61e60f6c1e4d17d3697cb732722b53
#
_cell.length_a   1.000
_cell.length_b   1.000
_cell.length_c   1.000
_cell.angle_alpha   90.00
_cell.angle_beta   90.00
_cell.angle_gamma   90.00
#
_symmetry.space_group_name_H-M   'P 1'
#
loop_
_entity.id
_entity.type
_entity.pdbx_description
1 polymer ?
#
loop_
_entity_poly.entity_id
_entity_poly.type
_entity_poly.pdbx_seq_one_letter_code
_entity_poly.pdbx_strand_id
1 'polypeptide(L)'
;MYRKALAYEDVIGVAVGTRSDCVDEEKLDMFEELAKDYYVSLEYGIESIYDKTLEFMNRGHDYQSVLDAIEMSKGRGFEIGAHIIVGMPTETKEEMLQMADEVSSLGIDVFKVHNLHIVRN
;
A
#
# COMPACT_ATOMS: atom_id res chain seq x y z
N MET A 1 0.50 20.16 -2.03
CA MET A 1 -0.06 19.87 -0.68
C MET A 1 1.03 19.41 0.26
N TYR A 2 1.80 18.36 0.00
CA TYR A 2 2.82 17.77 0.89
C TYR A 2 3.91 18.77 1.30
N ARG A 3 4.49 19.54 0.35
CA ARG A 3 5.51 20.58 0.66
C ARG A 3 5.04 21.62 1.68
N LYS A 4 3.75 21.94 1.74
CA LYS A 4 3.20 22.86 2.74
C LYS A 4 3.17 22.23 4.14
N ALA A 5 2.83 20.93 4.24
CA ALA A 5 2.85 20.21 5.52
C ALA A 5 4.29 20.06 6.04
N LEU A 6 5.23 19.77 5.15
CA LEU A 6 6.65 19.61 5.47
C LEU A 6 7.38 20.94 5.81
N ALA A 7 6.74 22.08 5.55
CA ALA A 7 7.31 23.40 5.88
C ALA A 7 7.20 23.77 7.37
N TYR A 8 6.49 22.98 8.18
CA TYR A 8 6.40 23.21 9.62
C TYR A 8 7.61 22.57 10.31
N GLU A 9 8.21 23.31 11.28
CA GLU A 9 9.48 22.96 11.93
C GLU A 9 9.47 21.58 12.62
N ASP A 10 8.32 21.16 13.16
CA ASP A 10 8.18 19.91 13.89
C ASP A 10 7.77 18.72 12.98
N VAL A 11 7.62 18.92 11.66
CA VAL A 11 7.22 17.87 10.72
C VAL A 11 8.45 17.27 10.06
N ILE A 12 8.75 16.01 10.39
CA ILE A 12 9.93 15.31 9.89
C ILE A 12 9.66 14.51 8.61
N GLY A 13 8.40 14.30 8.25
CA GLY A 13 8.05 13.50 7.07
C GLY A 13 6.55 13.35 6.86
N VAL A 14 6.21 12.51 5.88
CA VAL A 14 4.83 12.17 5.53
C VAL A 14 4.68 10.67 5.32
N ALA A 15 3.56 10.11 5.78
CA ALA A 15 3.08 8.80 5.38
C ALA A 15 1.80 8.97 4.56
N VAL A 16 1.75 8.36 3.39
CA VAL A 16 0.65 8.53 2.42
C VAL A 16 0.06 7.18 2.07
N GLY A 17 -1.18 6.94 2.52
CA GLY A 17 -1.96 5.79 2.09
C GLY A 17 -2.54 6.01 0.70
N THR A 18 -2.37 5.04 -0.19
CA THR A 18 -2.85 5.12 -1.57
C THR A 18 -3.32 3.77 -2.11
N ARG A 19 -3.92 3.78 -3.29
CA ARG A 19 -4.19 2.59 -4.10
C ARG A 19 -3.13 2.47 -5.19
N SER A 20 -2.91 1.24 -5.65
CA SER A 20 -1.94 0.95 -6.72
C SER A 20 -2.26 1.67 -8.04
N ASP A 21 -3.55 1.75 -8.38
CA ASP A 21 -4.02 2.42 -9.61
C ASP A 21 -4.04 3.97 -9.53
N CYS A 22 -3.67 4.53 -8.38
CA CYS A 22 -3.61 5.98 -8.15
C CYS A 22 -2.20 6.57 -8.27
N VAL A 23 -1.19 5.75 -8.50
CA VAL A 23 0.20 6.19 -8.69
C VAL A 23 0.59 6.14 -10.16
N ASP A 24 1.52 7.01 -10.52
CA ASP A 24 2.17 7.10 -11.80
C ASP A 24 3.60 7.64 -11.61
N GLU A 25 4.41 7.60 -12.64
CA GLU A 25 5.81 8.05 -12.59
C GLU A 25 5.94 9.48 -12.05
N GLU A 26 5.09 10.41 -12.48
CA GLU A 26 5.15 11.81 -12.04
C GLU A 26 4.95 11.94 -10.51
N LYS A 27 4.02 11.18 -9.95
CA LYS A 27 3.77 11.17 -8.51
C LYS A 27 4.91 10.50 -7.75
N LEU A 28 5.43 9.40 -8.28
CA LEU A 28 6.56 8.70 -7.66
C LEU A 28 7.83 9.56 -7.68
N ASP A 29 8.11 10.27 -8.78
CA ASP A 29 9.22 11.23 -8.87
C ASP A 29 9.08 12.35 -7.84
N MET A 30 7.85 12.82 -7.60
CA MET A 30 7.58 13.82 -6.56
C MET A 30 7.91 13.29 -5.16
N PHE A 31 7.54 12.04 -4.84
CA PHE A 31 7.86 11.42 -3.54
C PHE A 31 9.35 11.14 -3.41
N GLU A 32 10.00 10.69 -4.46
CA GLU A 32 11.46 10.50 -4.52
C GLU A 32 12.20 11.82 -4.24
N GLU A 33 11.75 12.92 -4.81
CA GLU A 33 12.33 14.24 -4.54
C GLU A 33 12.13 14.68 -3.09
N LEU A 34 10.95 14.40 -2.51
CA LEU A 34 10.68 14.68 -1.09
C LEU A 34 11.54 13.82 -0.16
N ALA A 35 11.78 12.56 -0.55
CA ALA A 35 12.56 11.61 0.25
C ALA A 35 14.05 11.99 0.40
N LYS A 36 14.56 12.93 -0.40
CA LYS A 36 15.93 13.44 -0.25
C LYS A 36 16.13 14.23 1.04
N ASP A 37 15.08 14.90 1.52
CA ASP A 37 15.15 15.83 2.66
C ASP A 37 14.27 15.41 3.84
N TYR A 38 13.26 14.54 3.61
CA TYR A 38 12.25 14.17 4.58
C TYR A 38 12.04 12.64 4.61
N TYR A 39 11.53 12.15 5.74
CA TYR A 39 11.00 10.80 5.78
C TYR A 39 9.71 10.71 4.95
N VAL A 40 9.67 9.79 4.00
CA VAL A 40 8.50 9.53 3.16
C VAL A 40 8.16 8.05 3.22
N SER A 41 6.92 7.72 3.56
CA SER A 41 6.37 6.37 3.47
C SER A 41 5.16 6.38 2.53
N LEU A 42 5.18 5.53 1.50
CA LEU A 42 4.07 5.33 0.58
C LEU A 42 3.43 3.97 0.84
N GLU A 43 2.21 3.97 1.37
CA GLU A 43 1.53 2.79 1.88
C GLU A 43 0.42 2.34 0.92
N TYR A 44 0.62 1.21 0.27
CA TYR A 44 -0.36 0.63 -0.67
C TYR A 44 -1.41 -0.20 0.04
N GLY A 45 -2.68 0.15 -0.14
CA GLY A 45 -3.81 -0.71 0.22
C GLY A 45 -3.94 -1.85 -0.77
N ILE A 46 -3.20 -2.93 -0.57
CA ILE A 46 -3.30 -4.17 -1.36
C ILE A 46 -4.64 -4.83 -1.08
N GLU A 47 -5.00 -4.93 0.17
CA GLU A 47 -6.17 -5.54 0.78
C GLU A 47 -6.21 -7.07 0.62
N SER A 48 -6.01 -7.59 -0.59
CA SER A 48 -5.91 -9.01 -0.92
C SER A 48 -5.04 -9.22 -2.18
N ILE A 49 -4.44 -10.40 -2.29
CA ILE A 49 -3.74 -10.85 -3.51
C ILE A 49 -4.68 -11.60 -4.48
N TYR A 50 -5.93 -11.82 -4.08
CA TYR A 50 -6.91 -12.60 -4.84
C TYR A 50 -7.89 -11.67 -5.54
N ASP A 51 -7.90 -11.68 -6.87
CA ASP A 51 -8.81 -10.85 -7.67
C ASP A 51 -10.28 -11.12 -7.34
N LYS A 52 -10.64 -12.37 -7.02
CA LYS A 52 -12.00 -12.73 -6.54
C LYS A 52 -12.42 -11.91 -5.31
N THR A 53 -11.48 -11.62 -4.40
CA THR A 53 -11.72 -10.82 -3.20
C THR A 53 -11.75 -9.33 -3.53
N LEU A 54 -10.85 -8.87 -4.39
CA LEU A 54 -10.82 -7.48 -4.86
C LEU A 54 -12.11 -7.13 -5.63
N GLU A 55 -12.61 -8.03 -6.46
CA GLU A 55 -13.91 -7.89 -7.13
C GLU A 55 -15.08 -7.88 -6.13
N PHE A 56 -15.08 -8.80 -5.16
CA PHE A 56 -16.10 -8.85 -4.09
C PHE A 56 -16.17 -7.53 -3.31
N MET A 57 -15.01 -6.93 -3.02
CA MET A 57 -14.91 -5.64 -2.33
C MET A 57 -15.21 -4.44 -3.24
N ASN A 58 -15.40 -4.65 -4.53
CA ASN A 58 -15.48 -3.59 -5.54
C ASN A 58 -14.29 -2.64 -5.48
N ARG A 59 -13.07 -3.21 -5.38
CA ARG A 59 -11.83 -2.44 -5.15
C ARG A 59 -11.44 -1.56 -6.34
N GLY A 60 -11.80 -1.96 -7.57
CA GLY A 60 -11.59 -1.20 -8.79
C GLY A 60 -10.20 -1.33 -9.42
N HIS A 61 -9.36 -2.23 -8.88
CA HIS A 61 -8.08 -2.65 -9.46
C HIS A 61 -7.85 -4.14 -9.18
N ASP A 62 -6.96 -4.76 -9.93
CA ASP A 62 -6.51 -6.15 -9.77
C ASP A 62 -5.18 -6.24 -9.00
N TYR A 63 -4.76 -7.46 -8.70
CA TYR A 63 -3.48 -7.69 -8.02
C TYR A 63 -2.28 -7.36 -8.91
N GLN A 64 -2.40 -7.50 -10.24
CA GLN A 64 -1.31 -7.15 -11.15
C GLN A 64 -0.94 -5.66 -11.04
N SER A 65 -1.92 -4.76 -10.92
CA SER A 65 -1.65 -3.33 -10.72
C SER A 65 -0.94 -3.04 -9.40
N VAL A 66 -1.12 -3.88 -8.37
CA VAL A 66 -0.34 -3.79 -7.12
C VAL A 66 1.12 -4.12 -7.36
N LEU A 67 1.39 -5.23 -8.07
CA LEU A 67 2.76 -5.64 -8.39
C LEU A 67 3.49 -4.57 -9.21
N ASP A 68 2.82 -4.02 -10.21
CA ASP A 68 3.37 -2.96 -11.07
C ASP A 68 3.70 -1.69 -10.26
N ALA A 69 2.79 -1.27 -9.37
CA ALA A 69 2.99 -0.08 -8.54
C ALA A 69 4.16 -0.25 -7.55
N ILE A 70 4.28 -1.42 -6.91
CA ILE A 70 5.40 -1.73 -6.01
C ILE A 70 6.71 -1.73 -6.79
N GLU A 71 6.74 -2.39 -7.97
CA GLU A 71 7.96 -2.43 -8.79
C GLU A 71 8.41 -1.04 -9.24
N MET A 72 7.49 -0.18 -9.68
CA MET A 72 7.79 1.22 -10.02
C MET A 72 8.29 2.03 -8.83
N SER A 73 7.94 1.64 -7.59
CA SER A 73 8.32 2.36 -6.37
C SER A 73 9.68 1.96 -5.82
N LYS A 74 10.22 0.80 -6.20
CA LYS A 74 11.49 0.29 -5.68
C LYS A 74 12.67 1.19 -6.02
N GLY A 75 13.58 1.34 -5.05
CA GLY A 75 14.84 2.06 -5.25
C GLY A 75 14.72 3.59 -5.30
N ARG A 76 13.54 4.16 -5.05
CA ARG A 76 13.31 5.62 -5.10
C ARG A 76 13.61 6.36 -3.80
N GLY A 77 14.12 5.66 -2.77
CA GLY A 77 14.58 6.29 -1.53
C GLY A 77 13.47 6.60 -0.51
N PHE A 78 12.21 6.28 -0.79
CA PHE A 78 11.13 6.31 0.18
C PHE A 78 10.76 4.88 0.64
N GLU A 79 10.11 4.79 1.79
CA GLU A 79 9.64 3.53 2.37
C GLU A 79 8.36 3.05 1.68
N ILE A 80 8.31 1.78 1.34
CA ILE A 80 7.14 1.13 0.74
C ILE A 80 6.40 0.34 1.80
N GLY A 81 5.16 0.74 2.09
CA GLY A 81 4.26 0.02 2.96
C GLY A 81 3.18 -0.76 2.21
N ALA A 82 2.69 -1.83 2.81
CA ALA A 82 1.55 -2.61 2.30
C ALA A 82 0.54 -2.91 3.40
N HIS A 83 -0.74 -2.79 3.05
CA HIS A 83 -1.85 -3.14 3.93
C HIS A 83 -2.64 -4.30 3.34
N ILE A 84 -2.98 -5.29 4.17
CA ILE A 84 -3.93 -6.36 3.83
C ILE A 84 -5.06 -6.42 4.85
N ILE A 85 -6.19 -6.99 4.44
CA ILE A 85 -7.32 -7.25 5.31
C ILE A 85 -7.52 -8.77 5.42
N VAL A 86 -7.43 -9.33 6.63
CA VAL A 86 -7.74 -10.74 6.88
C VAL A 86 -9.17 -10.90 7.36
N GLY A 87 -9.77 -12.06 7.09
CA GLY A 87 -11.13 -12.40 7.47
C GLY A 87 -12.18 -12.13 6.39
N MET A 88 -11.75 -11.96 5.13
CA MET A 88 -12.66 -11.84 4.01
C MET A 88 -13.43 -13.16 3.78
N PRO A 89 -14.76 -13.08 3.56
CA PRO A 89 -15.58 -14.30 3.40
C PRO A 89 -15.28 -15.09 2.11
N THR A 90 -14.53 -14.48 1.20
CA THR A 90 -14.09 -15.08 -0.05
C THR A 90 -12.77 -15.85 0.07
N GLU A 91 -12.14 -15.84 1.24
CA GLU A 91 -10.82 -16.42 1.48
C GLU A 91 -10.85 -17.48 2.58
N THR A 92 -10.15 -18.57 2.34
CA THR A 92 -9.88 -19.60 3.35
C THR A 92 -8.71 -19.16 4.26
N LYS A 93 -8.54 -19.87 5.38
CA LYS A 93 -7.41 -19.63 6.28
C LYS A 93 -6.07 -19.87 5.58
N GLU A 94 -6.01 -20.89 4.74
CA GLU A 94 -4.82 -21.25 3.96
C GLU A 94 -4.47 -20.14 2.96
N GLU A 95 -5.46 -19.59 2.28
CA GLU A 95 -5.29 -18.44 1.38
C GLU A 95 -4.79 -17.20 2.12
N MET A 96 -5.29 -16.92 3.32
CA MET A 96 -4.82 -15.78 4.13
C MET A 96 -3.34 -15.94 4.55
N LEU A 97 -2.90 -17.18 4.85
CA LEU A 97 -1.49 -17.45 5.14
C LEU A 97 -0.62 -17.29 3.91
N GLN A 98 -1.05 -17.82 2.75
CA GLN A 98 -0.36 -17.63 1.48
C GLN A 98 -0.24 -16.15 1.10
N MET A 99 -1.29 -15.36 1.34
CA MET A 99 -1.26 -13.92 1.12
C MET A 99 -0.17 -13.23 1.96
N ALA A 100 -0.01 -13.63 3.23
CA ALA A 100 1.04 -13.07 4.08
C ALA A 100 2.44 -13.42 3.56
N ASP A 101 2.66 -14.67 3.12
CA ASP A 101 3.91 -15.11 2.53
C ASP A 101 4.22 -14.36 1.23
N GLU A 102 3.25 -14.25 0.33
CA GLU A 102 3.36 -13.54 -0.95
C GLU A 102 3.73 -12.07 -0.73
N VAL A 103 2.96 -11.35 0.09
CA VAL A 103 3.18 -9.92 0.34
C VAL A 103 4.53 -9.68 1.02
N SER A 104 4.98 -10.56 1.91
CA SER A 104 6.29 -10.45 2.55
C SER A 104 7.45 -10.60 1.56
N SER A 105 7.23 -11.25 0.41
CA SER A 105 8.24 -11.45 -0.63
C SER A 105 8.36 -10.29 -1.62
N LEU A 106 7.44 -9.30 -1.58
CA LEU A 106 7.38 -8.20 -2.55
C LEU A 106 8.51 -7.17 -2.39
N GLY A 107 9.32 -7.25 -1.31
CA GLY A 107 10.39 -6.28 -1.04
C GLY A 107 9.84 -4.96 -0.51
N ILE A 108 8.79 -5.02 0.32
CA ILE A 108 8.23 -3.89 1.07
C ILE A 108 8.95 -3.70 2.40
N ASP A 109 8.91 -2.48 2.94
CA ASP A 109 9.55 -2.11 4.20
C ASP A 109 8.61 -2.23 5.41
N VAL A 110 7.32 -1.95 5.20
CA VAL A 110 6.28 -1.97 6.24
C VAL A 110 5.10 -2.83 5.82
N PHE A 111 4.71 -3.75 6.70
CA PHE A 111 3.56 -4.61 6.49
C PHE A 111 2.52 -4.41 7.60
N LYS A 112 1.31 -4.01 7.23
CA LYS A 112 0.18 -3.79 8.14
C LYS A 112 -0.95 -4.78 7.86
N VAL A 113 -1.39 -5.45 8.91
CA VAL A 113 -2.49 -6.41 8.85
C VAL A 113 -3.72 -5.84 9.55
N HIS A 114 -4.81 -5.72 8.84
CA HIS A 114 -6.11 -5.32 9.35
C HIS A 114 -7.06 -6.51 9.45
N ASN A 115 -7.94 -6.51 10.45
CA ASN A 115 -9.03 -7.48 10.56
C ASN A 115 -10.30 -6.90 9.94
N LEU A 116 -11.04 -7.71 9.19
CA LEU A 116 -12.39 -7.35 8.77
C LEU A 116 -13.32 -7.23 10.00
N HIS A 117 -13.98 -6.11 10.14
CA HIS A 117 -15.00 -5.88 11.16
C HIS A 117 -16.38 -5.81 10.54
N ILE A 118 -17.23 -6.76 10.90
CA ILE A 118 -18.63 -6.79 10.47
C ILE A 118 -19.48 -6.25 11.62
N VAL A 119 -20.13 -5.12 11.38
CA VAL A 119 -21.05 -4.52 12.34
C VAL A 119 -22.50 -4.89 11.99
N ARG A 120 -23.34 -5.08 13.01
CA ARG A 120 -24.79 -5.23 12.81
C ARG A 120 -25.42 -3.83 12.70
N ASN A 121 -26.27 -3.66 11.70
CA ASN A 121 -27.16 -2.51 11.61
C ASN A 121 -28.32 -2.65 12.60
#